data_effda2970b3a0da99381d2539cfaabb4
#
_entry.id   effda2970b3a0da99381d2539cfaabb4
#
_cell.length_a   1.000
_cell.length_b   1.000
_cell.length_c   1.000
_cell.angle_alpha   90.00
_cell.angle_beta   90.00
_cell.angle_gamma   90.00
#
_symmetry.space_group_name_H-M   'P 1'
#
loop_
_entity.id
_entity.type
_entity.pdbx_description
1 polymer ?
#
loop_
_entity_poly.entity_id
_entity_poly.type
_entity_poly.pdbx_seq_one_letter_code
_entity_poly.pdbx_strand_id
1 'polypeptide(L)'
;MRNNHVFMALAAVMLVMMSCTPSLEKRTDQAIQQVMNEFEAVGISAAVVQDGKIVYEKAFGYANLDSQTPLTTNHFMRIASISKSFTATSLMQLVEKGIISLDDDVSDLIGFQIRNPYHPEVPITLRMVLSHTASFRDPENYSTLDPLNPAVNGDCIETYYDYAPGAGYNYSNLGLNLAGTILEKVSGVRFDRYVKDNVIIPLGLHAGHNIDELDMSKCASIYRLRDGEYVESSAYGSVAHRLDDYVMGYSAPMFSPTGGVKISAHDLATYMMMHMNYGELNGVRIISEESAKAMQTPVWIKLTDDCYEDQYGLCLMEFVDYLDDPQYNTPGNYPVGHTGDAYGLRSIMIWSPKDQWGIVAMTNGYTYNENKSIPQTLANAIYKAAIKK
;
A
#
# COMPACT_ATOMS: atom_id res chain seq x y z
N MET A 1 -38.87 44.11 -43.78
CA MET A 1 -39.00 42.79 -43.17
C MET A 1 -37.94 41.78 -43.71
N ARG A 2 -36.66 42.09 -43.61
CA ARG A 2 -35.65 41.22 -44.26
C ARG A 2 -34.40 40.96 -43.38
N ASN A 3 -34.37 41.40 -42.10
CA ASN A 3 -33.16 41.27 -41.22
C ASN A 3 -33.33 40.36 -40.02
N ASN A 4 -34.50 39.74 -39.78
CA ASN A 4 -34.69 38.92 -38.57
C ASN A 4 -34.35 37.43 -38.74
N HIS A 5 -34.15 36.94 -39.98
CA HIS A 5 -33.82 35.52 -40.21
C HIS A 5 -32.32 35.22 -40.15
N VAL A 6 -31.44 36.22 -40.30
CA VAL A 6 -29.98 36.03 -40.24
C VAL A 6 -29.48 35.91 -38.78
N PHE A 7 -30.13 36.61 -37.83
CA PHE A 7 -29.77 36.52 -36.41
C PHE A 7 -30.20 35.21 -35.75
N MET A 8 -31.28 34.55 -36.18
CA MET A 8 -31.69 33.27 -35.66
C MET A 8 -30.80 32.10 -36.15
N ALA A 9 -30.24 32.20 -37.35
CA ALA A 9 -29.35 31.18 -37.89
C ALA A 9 -27.95 31.20 -37.20
N LEU A 10 -27.45 32.37 -36.81
CA LEU A 10 -26.19 32.52 -36.09
C LEU A 10 -26.29 32.07 -34.61
N ALA A 11 -27.44 32.26 -33.96
CA ALA A 11 -27.68 31.76 -32.60
C ALA A 11 -27.81 30.23 -32.55
N ALA A 12 -28.37 29.58 -33.57
CA ALA A 12 -28.48 28.13 -33.67
C ALA A 12 -27.13 27.44 -33.95
N VAL A 13 -26.21 28.11 -34.67
CA VAL A 13 -24.85 27.58 -34.92
C VAL A 13 -23.92 27.71 -33.68
N MET A 14 -24.15 28.74 -32.84
CA MET A 14 -23.39 28.85 -31.57
C MET A 14 -23.82 27.83 -30.49
N LEU A 15 -25.00 27.25 -30.56
CA LEU A 15 -25.47 26.24 -29.61
C LEU A 15 -24.95 24.82 -29.90
N VAL A 16 -24.36 24.57 -31.08
CA VAL A 16 -23.82 23.25 -31.47
C VAL A 16 -22.34 23.10 -31.17
N MET A 17 -21.65 24.17 -30.76
CA MET A 17 -20.26 24.11 -30.28
C MET A 17 -20.16 24.12 -28.75
N MET A 18 -21.13 23.56 -28.04
CA MET A 18 -20.88 23.09 -26.67
C MET A 18 -19.95 21.92 -26.81
N SER A 19 -18.66 22.18 -26.56
CA SER A 19 -17.62 21.16 -26.48
C SER A 19 -18.12 20.05 -25.57
N CYS A 20 -18.37 18.85 -26.12
CA CYS A 20 -18.62 17.67 -25.34
C CYS A 20 -17.33 17.36 -24.57
N THR A 21 -17.17 17.95 -23.39
CA THR A 21 -16.12 17.52 -22.48
C THR A 21 -16.36 16.04 -22.23
N PRO A 22 -15.39 15.16 -22.51
CA PRO A 22 -15.58 13.73 -22.29
C PRO A 22 -16.00 13.46 -20.85
N SER A 23 -16.85 12.45 -20.62
CA SER A 23 -17.23 12.05 -19.27
C SER A 23 -15.99 11.71 -18.42
N LEU A 24 -16.11 11.82 -17.09
CA LEU A 24 -15.05 11.40 -16.14
C LEU A 24 -14.54 10.02 -16.51
N GLU A 25 -15.44 9.08 -16.71
CA GLU A 25 -15.10 7.70 -17.09
C GLU A 25 -14.23 7.66 -18.36
N LYS A 26 -14.66 8.30 -19.44
CA LYS A 26 -13.92 8.29 -20.71
C LYS A 26 -12.53 8.93 -20.59
N ARG A 27 -12.39 10.03 -19.84
CA ARG A 27 -11.08 10.68 -19.63
C ARG A 27 -10.15 9.77 -18.85
N THR A 28 -10.67 9.14 -17.79
CA THR A 28 -9.90 8.25 -16.94
C THR A 28 -9.49 6.98 -17.67
N ASP A 29 -10.40 6.39 -18.47
CA ASP A 29 -10.10 5.25 -19.34
C ASP A 29 -8.94 5.58 -20.28
N GLN A 30 -8.99 6.72 -20.96
CA GLN A 30 -7.94 7.15 -21.88
C GLN A 30 -6.61 7.38 -21.19
N ALA A 31 -6.63 7.97 -19.99
CA ALA A 31 -5.42 8.21 -19.21
C ALA A 31 -4.76 6.90 -18.76
N ILE A 32 -5.53 5.95 -18.22
CA ILE A 32 -5.01 4.63 -17.83
C ILE A 32 -4.49 3.85 -19.03
N GLN A 33 -5.22 3.86 -20.15
CA GLN A 33 -4.82 3.16 -21.36
C GLN A 33 -3.53 3.72 -21.97
N GLN A 34 -3.32 5.04 -21.87
CA GLN A 34 -2.06 5.67 -22.28
C GLN A 34 -0.88 5.18 -21.42
N VAL A 35 -1.04 5.11 -20.10
CA VAL A 35 -0.01 4.59 -19.20
C VAL A 35 0.22 3.09 -19.47
N MET A 36 -0.85 2.33 -19.67
CA MET A 36 -0.77 0.91 -20.01
C MET A 36 0.07 0.68 -21.28
N ASN A 37 -0.14 1.48 -22.32
CA ASN A 37 0.63 1.39 -23.56
C ASN A 37 2.09 1.84 -23.37
N GLU A 38 2.33 2.90 -22.59
CA GLU A 38 3.67 3.43 -22.32
C GLU A 38 4.55 2.43 -21.59
N PHE A 39 3.99 1.68 -20.65
CA PHE A 39 4.71 0.69 -19.85
C PHE A 39 4.48 -0.75 -20.31
N GLU A 40 3.80 -0.95 -21.44
CA GLU A 40 3.44 -2.29 -21.95
C GLU A 40 2.80 -3.17 -20.86
N ALA A 41 1.97 -2.56 -19.99
CA ALA A 41 1.46 -3.26 -18.82
C ALA A 41 0.51 -4.40 -19.21
N VAL A 42 0.66 -5.56 -18.55
CA VAL A 42 -0.16 -6.76 -18.78
C VAL A 42 -1.62 -6.50 -18.44
N GLY A 43 -1.84 -5.89 -17.28
CA GLY A 43 -3.16 -5.48 -16.81
C GLY A 43 -3.04 -4.39 -15.75
N ILE A 44 -4.04 -3.51 -15.72
CA ILE A 44 -4.18 -2.45 -14.72
C ILE A 44 -5.60 -2.50 -14.19
N SER A 45 -5.75 -2.54 -12.85
CA SER A 45 -7.01 -2.36 -12.15
C SER A 45 -6.92 -1.12 -11.28
N ALA A 46 -7.92 -0.22 -11.38
CA ALA A 46 -7.91 1.06 -10.69
C ALA A 46 -9.28 1.43 -10.13
N ALA A 47 -9.27 2.18 -9.02
CA ALA A 47 -10.44 2.79 -8.43
C ALA A 47 -10.12 4.24 -7.99
N VAL A 48 -11.11 5.13 -8.11
CA VAL A 48 -11.03 6.52 -7.66
C VAL A 48 -12.14 6.78 -6.67
N VAL A 49 -11.77 7.40 -5.56
CA VAL A 49 -12.69 7.81 -4.50
C VAL A 49 -12.79 9.33 -4.48
N GLN A 50 -14.02 9.84 -4.35
CA GLN A 50 -14.29 11.26 -4.06
C GLN A 50 -15.44 11.34 -3.04
N ASP A 51 -15.29 12.18 -2.04
CA ASP A 51 -16.30 12.44 -1.01
C ASP A 51 -16.89 11.14 -0.40
N GLY A 52 -15.99 10.18 -0.08
CA GLY A 52 -16.33 8.91 0.55
C GLY A 52 -17.05 7.90 -0.36
N LYS A 53 -16.98 8.08 -1.68
CA LYS A 53 -17.60 7.16 -2.67
C LYS A 53 -16.62 6.79 -3.77
N ILE A 54 -16.68 5.55 -4.23
CA ILE A 54 -16.00 5.14 -5.46
C ILE A 54 -16.77 5.75 -6.64
N VAL A 55 -16.13 6.71 -7.33
CA VAL A 55 -16.70 7.42 -8.50
C VAL A 55 -16.22 6.87 -9.83
N TYR A 56 -15.18 6.05 -9.81
CA TYR A 56 -14.63 5.34 -10.95
C TYR A 56 -14.01 4.03 -10.51
N GLU A 57 -14.22 2.98 -11.30
CA GLU A 57 -13.66 1.66 -11.06
C GLU A 57 -13.60 0.90 -12.36
N LYS A 58 -12.40 0.53 -12.81
CA LYS A 58 -12.20 -0.28 -14.03
C LYS A 58 -10.90 -1.09 -14.01
N ALA A 59 -10.90 -2.10 -14.88
CA ALA A 59 -9.70 -2.90 -15.16
C ALA A 59 -9.51 -3.04 -16.68
N PHE A 60 -8.25 -3.16 -17.09
CA PHE A 60 -7.82 -3.25 -18.47
C PHE A 60 -6.78 -4.38 -18.59
N GLY A 61 -6.68 -4.99 -19.77
CA GLY A 61 -5.72 -6.04 -20.06
C GLY A 61 -6.12 -7.38 -19.48
N TYR A 62 -5.15 -8.18 -19.05
CA TYR A 62 -5.34 -9.59 -18.75
C TYR A 62 -5.02 -9.92 -17.28
N ALA A 63 -5.86 -10.75 -16.68
CA ALA A 63 -5.58 -11.42 -15.41
C ALA A 63 -4.61 -12.59 -15.59
N ASN A 64 -4.69 -13.26 -16.75
CA ASN A 64 -3.79 -14.33 -17.12
C ASN A 64 -3.53 -14.26 -18.64
N LEU A 65 -2.25 -14.23 -19.04
CA LEU A 65 -1.84 -14.11 -20.45
C LEU A 65 -2.04 -15.42 -21.23
N ASP A 66 -1.75 -16.55 -20.62
CA ASP A 66 -1.80 -17.85 -21.31
C ASP A 66 -3.24 -18.21 -21.71
N SER A 67 -4.18 -18.00 -20.77
CA SER A 67 -5.61 -18.24 -21.01
C SER A 67 -6.31 -17.03 -21.64
N GLN A 68 -5.64 -15.90 -21.81
CA GLN A 68 -6.21 -14.61 -22.24
C GLN A 68 -7.42 -14.18 -21.41
N THR A 69 -7.43 -14.53 -20.12
CA THR A 69 -8.51 -14.14 -19.21
C THR A 69 -8.48 -12.63 -18.97
N PRO A 70 -9.54 -11.88 -19.31
CA PRO A 70 -9.59 -10.46 -19.07
C PRO A 70 -9.47 -10.11 -17.58
N LEU A 71 -8.71 -9.07 -17.25
CA LEU A 71 -8.68 -8.53 -15.89
C LEU A 71 -10.00 -7.83 -15.56
N THR A 72 -10.50 -8.04 -14.36
CA THR A 72 -11.68 -7.34 -13.83
C THR A 72 -11.37 -6.71 -12.48
N THR A 73 -12.22 -5.80 -12.01
CA THR A 73 -12.08 -5.13 -10.72
C THR A 73 -12.27 -6.06 -9.52
N ASN A 74 -12.85 -7.24 -9.74
CA ASN A 74 -13.01 -8.30 -8.74
C ASN A 74 -11.81 -9.26 -8.66
N HIS A 75 -10.87 -9.19 -9.60
CA HIS A 75 -9.65 -9.96 -9.47
C HIS A 75 -8.77 -9.36 -8.37
N PHE A 76 -8.28 -10.22 -7.50
CA PHE A 76 -7.30 -9.80 -6.50
C PHE A 76 -5.88 -10.03 -6.99
N MET A 77 -5.00 -9.20 -6.50
CA MET A 77 -3.54 -9.32 -6.64
C MET A 77 -2.89 -9.13 -5.28
N ARG A 78 -1.66 -9.59 -5.15
CA ARG A 78 -0.79 -9.17 -4.05
C ARG A 78 -0.57 -7.66 -4.15
N ILE A 79 -0.57 -6.95 -3.01
CA ILE A 79 -0.36 -5.49 -2.99
C ILE A 79 1.01 -5.08 -2.43
N ALA A 80 1.88 -6.05 -2.20
CA ALA A 80 3.22 -5.83 -1.64
C ALA A 80 3.17 -4.89 -0.41
N SER A 81 4.01 -3.87 -0.38
CA SER A 81 4.26 -3.05 0.83
C SER A 81 3.07 -2.26 1.34
N ILE A 82 2.01 -2.05 0.57
CA ILE A 82 0.75 -1.52 1.10
C ILE A 82 0.23 -2.41 2.26
N SER A 83 0.56 -3.70 2.27
CA SER A 83 0.22 -4.64 3.35
C SER A 83 0.72 -4.23 4.74
N LYS A 84 1.80 -3.43 4.81
CA LYS A 84 2.35 -2.92 6.07
C LYS A 84 1.33 -2.10 6.85
N SER A 85 0.47 -1.36 6.14
CA SER A 85 -0.59 -0.59 6.79
C SER A 85 -1.60 -1.48 7.51
N PHE A 86 -1.92 -2.67 6.98
CA PHE A 86 -2.79 -3.64 7.64
C PHE A 86 -2.16 -4.18 8.94
N THR A 87 -0.85 -4.44 8.91
CA THR A 87 -0.09 -4.84 10.12
C THR A 87 -0.12 -3.74 11.17
N ALA A 88 0.16 -2.48 10.78
CA ALA A 88 0.14 -1.34 11.68
C ALA A 88 -1.27 -1.07 12.24
N THR A 89 -2.32 -1.09 11.39
CA THR A 89 -3.71 -0.95 11.82
C THR A 89 -4.07 -1.97 12.91
N SER A 90 -3.64 -3.23 12.73
CA SER A 90 -3.89 -4.29 13.71
C SER A 90 -3.14 -4.08 15.03
N LEU A 91 -1.90 -3.58 14.97
CA LEU A 91 -1.14 -3.23 16.19
C LEU A 91 -1.75 -2.02 16.91
N MET A 92 -2.22 -1.02 16.16
CA MET A 92 -2.91 0.14 16.75
C MET A 92 -4.16 -0.27 17.53
N GLN A 93 -4.89 -1.31 17.12
CA GLN A 93 -6.00 -1.86 17.91
C GLN A 93 -5.54 -2.41 19.28
N LEU A 94 -4.34 -2.98 19.38
CA LEU A 94 -3.77 -3.45 20.65
C LEU A 94 -3.26 -2.29 21.50
N VAL A 95 -2.72 -1.25 20.87
CA VAL A 95 -2.35 0.00 21.55
C VAL A 95 -3.57 0.67 22.18
N GLU A 96 -4.68 0.78 21.45
CA GLU A 96 -5.94 1.34 21.96
C GLU A 96 -6.52 0.57 23.13
N LYS A 97 -6.34 -0.74 23.15
CA LYS A 97 -6.75 -1.63 24.26
C LYS A 97 -5.80 -1.54 25.47
N GLY A 98 -4.70 -0.79 25.38
CA GLY A 98 -3.67 -0.69 26.42
C GLY A 98 -2.91 -2.01 26.66
N ILE A 99 -2.91 -2.93 25.66
CA ILE A 99 -2.17 -4.19 25.76
C ILE A 99 -0.69 -3.97 25.50
N ILE A 100 -0.37 -3.05 24.60
CA ILE A 100 1.00 -2.60 24.26
C ILE A 100 1.03 -1.10 24.08
N SER A 101 2.22 -0.50 24.12
CA SER A 101 2.48 0.88 23.76
C SER A 101 3.36 0.96 22.50
N LEU A 102 3.21 2.04 21.73
CA LEU A 102 4.14 2.34 20.63
C LEU A 102 5.58 2.54 21.13
N ASP A 103 5.74 2.91 22.39
CA ASP A 103 7.04 3.21 23.00
C ASP A 103 7.59 2.03 23.84
N ASP A 104 6.91 0.89 23.80
CA ASP A 104 7.43 -0.36 24.40
C ASP A 104 8.67 -0.86 23.63
N ASP A 105 9.61 -1.40 24.38
CA ASP A 105 10.78 -2.08 23.85
C ASP A 105 10.37 -3.38 23.12
N VAL A 106 10.74 -3.51 21.87
CA VAL A 106 10.40 -4.69 21.08
C VAL A 106 11.01 -5.97 21.64
N SER A 107 12.09 -5.87 22.43
CA SER A 107 12.69 -7.04 23.11
C SER A 107 11.74 -7.67 24.12
N ASP A 108 11.03 -6.83 24.87
CA ASP A 108 10.05 -7.28 25.86
C ASP A 108 8.82 -7.89 25.17
N LEU A 109 8.39 -7.28 24.06
CA LEU A 109 7.24 -7.75 23.30
C LEU A 109 7.50 -9.08 22.58
N ILE A 110 8.70 -9.27 22.02
CA ILE A 110 9.06 -10.49 21.28
C ILE A 110 9.63 -11.59 22.18
N GLY A 111 10.23 -11.25 23.32
CA GLY A 111 10.76 -12.17 24.33
C GLY A 111 12.18 -12.66 24.07
N PHE A 112 12.95 -11.96 23.25
CA PHE A 112 14.39 -12.08 23.15
C PHE A 112 15.01 -10.71 22.87
N GLN A 113 16.29 -10.55 23.21
CA GLN A 113 16.97 -9.26 23.10
C GLN A 113 17.12 -8.83 21.63
N ILE A 114 16.60 -7.64 21.31
CA ILE A 114 16.81 -6.95 20.05
C ILE A 114 17.46 -5.61 20.38
N ARG A 115 18.76 -5.48 20.04
CA ARG A 115 19.57 -4.27 20.27
C ARG A 115 20.50 -4.06 19.09
N ASN A 116 20.65 -2.80 18.72
CA ASN A 116 21.71 -2.43 17.78
C ASN A 116 23.07 -2.62 18.48
N PRO A 117 23.97 -3.48 17.97
CA PRO A 117 25.26 -3.72 18.63
C PRO A 117 26.17 -2.49 18.71
N TYR A 118 25.97 -1.49 17.84
CA TYR A 118 26.68 -0.22 17.90
C TYR A 118 26.13 0.74 18.99
N HIS A 119 24.89 0.51 19.44
CA HIS A 119 24.15 1.32 20.42
C HIS A 119 23.35 0.45 21.38
N PRO A 120 24.01 -0.47 22.14
CA PRO A 120 23.33 -1.49 22.93
C PRO A 120 22.48 -0.92 24.08
N GLU A 121 22.76 0.32 24.49
CA GLU A 121 22.02 1.03 25.55
C GLU A 121 20.70 1.64 25.05
N VAL A 122 20.49 1.77 23.74
CA VAL A 122 19.30 2.38 23.17
C VAL A 122 18.24 1.32 22.88
N PRO A 123 17.07 1.36 23.55
CA PRO A 123 15.97 0.45 23.24
C PRO A 123 15.41 0.72 21.84
N ILE A 124 15.01 -0.33 21.16
CA ILE A 124 14.26 -0.23 19.90
C ILE A 124 12.78 -0.34 20.24
N THR A 125 12.02 0.70 19.94
CA THR A 125 10.59 0.74 20.25
C THR A 125 9.73 0.25 19.07
N LEU A 126 8.49 -0.15 19.35
CA LEU A 126 7.52 -0.52 18.31
C LEU A 126 7.28 0.64 17.34
N ARG A 127 7.24 1.89 17.82
CA ARG A 127 7.16 3.10 16.99
C ARG A 127 8.30 3.16 15.98
N MET A 128 9.54 2.93 16.40
CA MET A 128 10.70 2.94 15.53
C MET A 128 10.62 1.86 14.45
N VAL A 129 10.10 0.70 14.79
CA VAL A 129 9.90 -0.40 13.82
C VAL A 129 8.86 -0.01 12.76
N LEU A 130 7.71 0.52 13.18
CA LEU A 130 6.62 0.90 12.27
C LEU A 130 6.93 2.14 11.43
N SER A 131 7.88 2.98 11.85
CA SER A 131 8.32 4.18 11.12
C SER A 131 9.65 4.01 10.40
N HIS A 132 10.21 2.79 10.37
CA HIS A 132 11.51 2.50 9.73
C HIS A 132 12.70 3.28 10.30
N THR A 133 12.64 3.65 11.59
CA THR A 133 13.73 4.36 12.29
C THR A 133 14.47 3.47 13.28
N ALA A 134 14.25 2.16 13.25
CA ALA A 134 14.87 1.18 14.15
C ALA A 134 16.34 0.86 13.85
N SER A 135 16.98 1.53 12.88
CA SER A 135 18.33 1.25 12.36
C SER A 135 18.51 -0.16 11.78
N PHE A 136 17.44 -0.85 11.42
CA PHE A 136 17.52 -2.17 10.79
C PHE A 136 18.04 -2.09 9.36
N ARG A 137 18.86 -3.09 9.00
CA ARG A 137 19.27 -3.40 7.62
C ARG A 137 18.63 -4.72 7.22
N ASP A 138 17.90 -4.75 6.11
CA ASP A 138 17.35 -5.99 5.59
C ASP A 138 18.46 -6.91 5.09
N PRO A 139 18.54 -8.18 5.56
CA PRO A 139 19.38 -9.19 4.94
C PRO A 139 18.76 -9.61 3.59
N GLU A 140 19.51 -10.36 2.79
CA GLU A 140 19.00 -10.94 1.53
C GLU A 140 17.74 -11.79 1.77
N ASN A 141 17.71 -12.56 2.87
CA ASN A 141 16.56 -13.33 3.31
C ASN A 141 16.01 -12.81 4.64
N TYR A 142 14.87 -12.16 4.61
CA TYR A 142 14.12 -11.68 5.77
C TYR A 142 12.83 -12.46 6.04
N SER A 143 12.75 -13.72 5.55
CA SER A 143 11.54 -14.56 5.72
C SER A 143 11.42 -15.19 7.11
N THR A 144 12.40 -15.02 8.00
CA THR A 144 12.42 -15.41 9.41
C THR A 144 12.91 -14.26 10.27
N LEU A 145 12.82 -14.39 11.61
CA LEU A 145 13.41 -13.44 12.56
C LEU A 145 14.83 -13.85 13.01
N ASP A 146 15.40 -14.91 12.45
CA ASP A 146 16.74 -15.39 12.79
C ASP A 146 17.81 -14.29 12.72
N PRO A 147 17.78 -13.37 11.73
CA PRO A 147 18.76 -12.29 11.66
C PRO A 147 18.77 -11.35 12.87
N LEU A 148 17.63 -11.22 13.57
CA LEU A 148 17.48 -10.39 14.78
C LEU A 148 17.67 -11.16 16.09
N ASN A 149 17.76 -12.49 16.06
CA ASN A 149 17.80 -13.31 17.25
C ASN A 149 19.26 -13.67 17.63
N PRO A 150 19.81 -13.11 18.73
CA PRO A 150 21.18 -13.39 19.14
C PRO A 150 21.47 -14.86 19.44
N ALA A 151 20.47 -15.64 19.84
CA ALA A 151 20.61 -17.07 20.05
C ALA A 151 20.87 -17.86 18.76
N VAL A 152 20.52 -17.29 17.60
CA VAL A 152 20.69 -17.89 16.27
C VAL A 152 21.83 -17.22 15.50
N ASN A 153 21.92 -15.89 15.53
CA ASN A 153 22.80 -15.08 14.68
C ASN A 153 23.90 -14.32 15.48
N GLY A 154 24.22 -14.75 16.69
CA GLY A 154 25.31 -14.15 17.49
C GLY A 154 25.09 -12.67 17.79
N ASP A 155 26.02 -11.80 17.35
CA ASP A 155 25.93 -10.36 17.59
C ASP A 155 24.93 -9.62 16.68
N CYS A 156 24.41 -10.27 15.67
CA CYS A 156 23.45 -9.72 14.69
C CYS A 156 23.92 -8.44 13.96
N ILE A 157 25.23 -8.14 13.95
CA ILE A 157 25.78 -6.84 13.53
C ILE A 157 25.42 -6.49 12.07
N GLU A 158 25.35 -7.49 11.19
CA GLU A 158 25.02 -7.31 9.77
C GLU A 158 23.58 -6.84 9.54
N THR A 159 22.72 -6.97 10.57
CA THR A 159 21.30 -6.60 10.52
C THR A 159 21.05 -5.15 10.95
N TYR A 160 22.11 -4.41 11.27
CA TYR A 160 22.00 -3.04 11.75
C TYR A 160 22.89 -2.08 10.98
N TYR A 161 22.43 -0.83 10.90
CA TYR A 161 23.26 0.33 10.57
C TYR A 161 23.97 0.84 11.83
N ASP A 162 25.04 1.60 11.65
CA ASP A 162 25.89 2.11 12.73
C ASP A 162 25.36 3.37 13.44
N TYR A 163 24.18 3.88 13.02
CA TYR A 163 23.50 4.97 13.71
C TYR A 163 22.53 4.48 14.77
N ALA A 164 22.33 5.29 15.81
CA ALA A 164 21.43 4.95 16.91
C ALA A 164 19.97 4.76 16.45
N PRO A 165 19.23 3.80 17.00
CA PRO A 165 17.80 3.70 16.79
C PRO A 165 17.10 5.05 17.06
N GLY A 166 16.23 5.48 16.15
CA GLY A 166 15.57 6.78 16.16
C GLY A 166 16.34 7.92 15.50
N ALA A 167 17.65 7.77 15.20
CA ALA A 167 18.49 8.81 14.65
C ALA A 167 18.56 8.83 13.11
N GLY A 168 17.98 7.85 12.45
CA GLY A 168 17.98 7.74 10.98
C GLY A 168 16.79 6.94 10.46
N TYR A 169 16.56 7.03 9.16
CA TYR A 169 15.54 6.28 8.45
C TYR A 169 16.20 5.25 7.53
N ASN A 170 15.71 4.04 7.60
CA ASN A 170 15.98 3.00 6.61
C ASN A 170 14.82 2.04 6.51
N TYR A 171 14.20 1.98 5.34
CA TYR A 171 13.08 1.10 5.07
C TYR A 171 13.45 -0.37 5.31
N SER A 172 12.72 -1.05 6.19
CA SER A 172 13.02 -2.44 6.57
C SER A 172 11.79 -3.34 6.48
N ASN A 173 11.88 -4.39 5.65
CA ASN A 173 10.90 -5.46 5.58
C ASN A 173 11.01 -6.40 6.78
N LEU A 174 12.23 -6.65 7.25
CA LEU A 174 12.50 -7.46 8.43
C LEU A 174 11.82 -6.86 9.67
N GLY A 175 11.88 -5.52 9.83
CA GLY A 175 11.19 -4.81 10.90
C GLY A 175 9.68 -5.06 10.89
N LEU A 176 9.05 -5.05 9.72
CA LEU A 176 7.61 -5.32 9.62
C LEU A 176 7.25 -6.80 9.83
N ASN A 177 8.13 -7.72 9.50
CA ASN A 177 7.97 -9.13 9.89
C ASN A 177 8.08 -9.30 11.41
N LEU A 178 8.98 -8.57 12.07
CA LEU A 178 9.03 -8.49 13.53
C LEU A 178 7.72 -7.92 14.10
N ALA A 179 7.22 -6.80 13.56
CA ALA A 179 5.96 -6.18 13.99
C ALA A 179 4.77 -7.16 13.89
N GLY A 180 4.64 -7.88 12.77
CA GLY A 180 3.61 -8.91 12.62
C GLY A 180 3.77 -10.08 13.60
N THR A 181 5.00 -10.46 13.94
CA THR A 181 5.27 -11.51 14.94
C THR A 181 4.96 -11.03 16.35
N ILE A 182 5.23 -9.75 16.66
CA ILE A 182 4.80 -9.12 17.92
C ILE A 182 3.26 -9.13 18.02
N LEU A 183 2.54 -8.71 16.96
CA LEU A 183 1.08 -8.79 16.93
C LEU A 183 0.57 -10.18 17.32
N GLU A 184 1.12 -11.21 16.71
CA GLU A 184 0.76 -12.59 17.00
C GLU A 184 1.05 -12.99 18.45
N LYS A 185 2.23 -12.63 18.92
CA LYS A 185 2.69 -13.02 20.26
C LYS A 185 1.87 -12.38 21.37
N VAL A 186 1.60 -11.08 21.26
CA VAL A 186 0.87 -10.35 22.31
C VAL A 186 -0.64 -10.55 22.25
N SER A 187 -1.20 -10.82 21.07
CA SER A 187 -2.63 -11.14 20.92
C SER A 187 -2.97 -12.60 21.21
N GLY A 188 -2.00 -13.53 21.11
CA GLY A 188 -2.24 -14.97 21.15
C GLY A 188 -3.01 -15.52 19.95
N VAL A 189 -3.18 -14.71 18.89
CA VAL A 189 -3.91 -15.07 17.66
C VAL A 189 -2.94 -15.04 16.49
N ARG A 190 -2.95 -16.10 15.65
CA ARG A 190 -2.11 -16.18 14.46
C ARG A 190 -2.25 -14.93 13.60
N PHE A 191 -1.13 -14.41 13.11
CA PHE A 191 -1.04 -13.10 12.43
C PHE A 191 -2.11 -12.91 11.33
N ASP A 192 -2.19 -13.85 10.40
CA ASP A 192 -3.14 -13.78 9.28
C ASP A 192 -4.61 -13.80 9.75
N ARG A 193 -4.90 -14.55 10.83
CA ARG A 193 -6.23 -14.62 11.44
C ARG A 193 -6.58 -13.31 12.14
N TYR A 194 -5.64 -12.75 12.90
CA TYR A 194 -5.91 -11.48 13.56
C TYR A 194 -6.31 -10.38 12.57
N VAL A 195 -5.50 -10.21 11.51
CA VAL A 195 -5.80 -9.21 10.46
C VAL A 195 -7.13 -9.50 9.77
N LYS A 196 -7.41 -10.77 9.46
CA LYS A 196 -8.66 -11.19 8.82
C LYS A 196 -9.86 -10.86 9.68
N ASP A 197 -9.84 -11.25 10.95
CA ASP A 197 -10.99 -11.17 11.84
C ASP A 197 -11.26 -9.75 12.36
N ASN A 198 -10.20 -8.92 12.51
CA ASN A 198 -10.31 -7.60 13.12
C ASN A 198 -10.24 -6.41 12.13
N VAL A 199 -9.81 -6.65 10.88
CA VAL A 199 -9.73 -5.59 9.86
C VAL A 199 -10.52 -5.96 8.60
N ILE A 200 -10.26 -7.13 8.02
CA ILE A 200 -10.79 -7.50 6.70
C ILE A 200 -12.30 -7.78 6.79
N ILE A 201 -12.71 -8.70 7.66
CA ILE A 201 -14.12 -9.10 7.80
C ILE A 201 -14.99 -7.93 8.26
N PRO A 202 -14.62 -7.12 9.28
CA PRO A 202 -15.45 -6.00 9.70
C PRO A 202 -15.71 -4.97 8.61
N LEU A 203 -14.75 -4.77 7.69
CA LEU A 203 -14.91 -3.89 6.53
C LEU A 203 -15.64 -4.55 5.35
N GLY A 204 -15.98 -5.82 5.45
CA GLY A 204 -16.64 -6.59 4.37
C GLY A 204 -15.73 -6.88 3.17
N LEU A 205 -14.40 -6.89 3.35
CA LEU A 205 -13.43 -7.07 2.29
C LEU A 205 -13.23 -8.55 1.92
N HIS A 206 -12.99 -8.82 0.64
CA HIS A 206 -12.55 -10.12 0.15
C HIS A 206 -11.02 -10.10 -0.06
N ALA A 207 -10.28 -10.28 1.01
CA ALA A 207 -8.84 -10.14 1.07
C ALA A 207 -8.21 -11.12 2.07
N GLY A 208 -6.88 -11.24 2.06
CA GLY A 208 -6.18 -12.02 3.07
C GLY A 208 -4.68 -12.15 2.83
N HIS A 209 -3.98 -12.57 3.89
CA HIS A 209 -2.58 -12.95 3.81
C HIS A 209 -2.41 -14.41 3.38
N ASN A 210 -3.31 -15.29 3.83
CA ASN A 210 -3.28 -16.71 3.51
C ASN A 210 -3.98 -16.97 2.17
N ILE A 211 -3.20 -17.38 1.17
CA ILE A 211 -3.71 -17.67 -0.18
C ILE A 211 -4.65 -18.89 -0.21
N ASP A 212 -4.44 -19.86 0.69
CA ASP A 212 -5.23 -21.08 0.75
C ASP A 212 -6.70 -20.84 1.19
N GLU A 213 -7.01 -19.64 1.65
CA GLU A 213 -8.35 -19.22 2.08
C GLU A 213 -9.04 -18.28 1.09
N LEU A 214 -8.42 -18.01 -0.04
CA LEU A 214 -8.94 -17.13 -1.08
C LEU A 214 -9.46 -17.94 -2.28
N ASP A 215 -10.44 -17.36 -2.97
CA ASP A 215 -10.97 -17.96 -4.21
C ASP A 215 -9.99 -17.76 -5.36
N MET A 216 -9.17 -18.76 -5.65
CA MET A 216 -8.14 -18.72 -6.69
C MET A 216 -8.69 -18.47 -8.10
N SER A 217 -9.97 -18.67 -8.35
CA SER A 217 -10.59 -18.32 -9.64
C SER A 217 -10.63 -16.82 -9.90
N LYS A 218 -10.43 -16.01 -8.84
CA LYS A 218 -10.36 -14.55 -8.87
C LYS A 218 -8.93 -14.03 -8.72
N CYS A 219 -7.92 -14.90 -8.79
CA CYS A 219 -6.52 -14.49 -8.68
C CYS A 219 -5.99 -14.03 -10.04
N ALA A 220 -5.44 -12.84 -10.13
CA ALA A 220 -4.69 -12.43 -11.30
C ALA A 220 -3.23 -12.86 -11.18
N SER A 221 -2.70 -13.56 -12.18
CA SER A 221 -1.27 -13.91 -12.27
C SER A 221 -0.39 -12.66 -12.31
N ILE A 222 0.79 -12.74 -11.71
CA ILE A 222 1.77 -11.65 -11.73
C ILE A 222 2.93 -12.04 -12.64
N TYR A 223 3.38 -11.10 -13.46
CA TYR A 223 4.37 -11.34 -14.50
C TYR A 223 5.63 -10.48 -14.29
N ARG A 224 6.78 -11.04 -14.65
CA ARG A 224 8.05 -10.31 -14.81
C ARG A 224 8.50 -10.36 -16.25
N LEU A 225 8.98 -9.25 -16.76
CA LEU A 225 9.65 -9.24 -18.04
C LEU A 225 11.03 -9.89 -17.89
N ARG A 226 11.30 -10.93 -18.69
CA ARG A 226 12.58 -11.62 -18.79
C ARG A 226 12.89 -11.87 -20.26
N ASP A 227 14.05 -11.44 -20.71
CA ASP A 227 14.50 -11.63 -22.10
C ASP A 227 13.47 -11.17 -23.16
N GLY A 228 12.69 -10.12 -22.85
CA GLY A 228 11.65 -9.56 -23.73
C GLY A 228 10.29 -10.25 -23.66
N GLU A 229 10.11 -11.25 -22.80
CA GLU A 229 8.86 -11.98 -22.63
C GLU A 229 8.32 -11.86 -21.19
N TYR A 230 7.00 -11.83 -21.03
CA TYR A 230 6.36 -11.87 -19.73
C TYR A 230 6.30 -13.30 -19.22
N VAL A 231 6.99 -13.57 -18.11
CA VAL A 231 7.01 -14.86 -17.43
C VAL A 231 6.22 -14.76 -16.12
N GLU A 232 5.30 -15.70 -15.90
CA GLU A 232 4.55 -15.76 -14.65
C GLU A 232 5.47 -15.94 -13.44
N SER A 233 5.21 -15.17 -12.41
CA SER A 233 5.99 -15.13 -11.18
C SER A 233 5.36 -16.03 -10.11
N SER A 234 6.18 -16.71 -9.30
CA SER A 234 5.75 -17.53 -8.17
C SER A 234 5.27 -16.68 -6.97
N ALA A 235 4.37 -15.71 -7.22
CA ALA A 235 3.90 -14.78 -6.20
C ALA A 235 2.90 -15.39 -5.19
N TYR A 236 2.32 -16.55 -5.53
CA TYR A 236 1.22 -17.16 -4.80
C TYR A 236 1.52 -18.62 -4.45
N GLY A 237 2.36 -18.83 -3.44
CA GLY A 237 2.62 -20.16 -2.91
C GLY A 237 1.64 -20.54 -1.81
N SER A 238 1.06 -21.78 -1.87
CA SER A 238 0.33 -22.35 -0.75
C SER A 238 1.24 -22.45 0.49
N VAL A 239 0.68 -22.12 1.65
CA VAL A 239 1.36 -22.22 2.95
C VAL A 239 0.87 -23.44 3.76
N ALA A 240 -0.13 -24.19 3.28
CA ALA A 240 -0.77 -25.27 3.99
C ALA A 240 0.24 -26.31 4.50
N HIS A 241 1.22 -26.70 3.65
CA HIS A 241 2.26 -27.70 3.99
C HIS A 241 3.24 -27.22 5.06
N ARG A 242 3.25 -25.92 5.44
CA ARG A 242 4.12 -25.33 6.46
C ARG A 242 3.39 -25.06 7.77
N LEU A 243 2.07 -25.29 7.82
CA LEU A 243 1.27 -25.01 9.01
C LEU A 243 1.49 -26.04 10.12
N ASP A 244 1.88 -27.29 9.78
CA ASP A 244 2.15 -28.33 10.77
C ASP A 244 3.36 -28.00 11.65
N ASP A 245 4.34 -27.26 11.10
CA ASP A 245 5.55 -26.81 11.79
C ASP A 245 5.43 -25.36 12.29
N TYR A 246 4.22 -24.78 12.30
CA TYR A 246 4.01 -23.40 12.68
C TYR A 246 4.24 -23.16 14.17
N VAL A 247 5.13 -22.23 14.50
CA VAL A 247 5.43 -21.82 15.88
C VAL A 247 4.84 -20.43 16.13
N MET A 248 3.79 -20.38 16.97
CA MET A 248 3.15 -19.12 17.38
C MET A 248 4.16 -18.18 18.02
N GLY A 249 4.14 -16.91 17.60
CA GLY A 249 5.09 -15.89 18.06
C GLY A 249 6.49 -16.01 17.44
N TYR A 250 6.61 -16.77 16.34
CA TYR A 250 7.87 -16.90 15.58
C TYR A 250 7.65 -17.01 14.07
N SER A 251 6.69 -17.80 13.65
CA SER A 251 6.47 -18.15 12.23
C SER A 251 5.60 -17.13 11.45
N ALA A 252 5.16 -16.03 12.06
CA ALA A 252 4.34 -15.01 11.40
C ALA A 252 4.92 -14.48 10.06
N PRO A 253 6.25 -14.36 9.85
CA PRO A 253 6.83 -13.99 8.56
C PRO A 253 6.40 -14.86 7.39
N MET A 254 5.95 -16.09 7.61
CA MET A 254 5.39 -16.98 6.59
C MET A 254 4.19 -16.36 5.87
N PHE A 255 3.40 -15.55 6.56
CA PHE A 255 2.26 -14.83 6.00
C PHE A 255 2.63 -13.45 5.42
N SER A 256 3.92 -13.09 5.49
CA SER A 256 4.48 -11.84 5.00
C SER A 256 3.73 -10.60 5.52
N PRO A 257 3.85 -10.26 6.82
CA PRO A 257 3.32 -9.01 7.39
C PRO A 257 3.75 -7.77 6.61
N THR A 258 4.92 -7.84 5.99
CA THR A 258 5.51 -6.78 5.19
C THR A 258 4.90 -6.61 3.80
N GLY A 259 4.23 -7.65 3.24
CA GLY A 259 3.84 -7.57 1.83
C GLY A 259 2.82 -8.63 1.36
N GLY A 260 2.13 -9.31 2.29
CA GLY A 260 1.39 -10.54 1.99
C GLY A 260 -0.09 -10.41 1.67
N VAL A 261 -0.71 -9.24 1.79
CA VAL A 261 -2.13 -9.06 1.49
C VAL A 261 -2.39 -9.25 -0.02
N LYS A 262 -3.45 -10.00 -0.32
CA LYS A 262 -4.06 -10.14 -1.65
C LYS A 262 -5.45 -9.53 -1.56
N ILE A 263 -5.76 -8.62 -2.48
CA ILE A 263 -6.97 -7.81 -2.44
C ILE A 263 -7.30 -7.27 -3.84
N SER A 264 -8.56 -7.00 -4.13
CA SER A 264 -8.98 -6.32 -5.36
C SER A 264 -8.79 -4.81 -5.27
N ALA A 265 -8.81 -4.10 -6.41
CA ALA A 265 -8.77 -2.63 -6.40
C ALA A 265 -10.00 -2.03 -5.71
N HIS A 266 -11.18 -2.64 -5.86
CA HIS A 266 -12.40 -2.26 -5.16
C HIS A 266 -12.24 -2.33 -3.65
N ASP A 267 -11.82 -3.47 -3.14
CA ASP A 267 -11.67 -3.69 -1.72
C ASP A 267 -10.54 -2.86 -1.11
N LEU A 268 -9.44 -2.64 -1.87
CA LEU A 268 -8.37 -1.76 -1.43
C LEU A 268 -8.82 -0.29 -1.37
N ALA A 269 -9.68 0.16 -2.30
CA ALA A 269 -10.30 1.49 -2.22
C ALA A 269 -11.23 1.60 -1.01
N THR A 270 -11.95 0.52 -0.66
CA THR A 270 -12.77 0.45 0.56
C THR A 270 -11.92 0.55 1.82
N TYR A 271 -10.79 -0.17 1.88
CA TYR A 271 -9.82 -0.05 2.97
C TYR A 271 -9.21 1.36 3.05
N MET A 272 -8.87 1.97 1.91
CA MET A 272 -8.39 3.34 1.85
C MET A 272 -9.41 4.34 2.40
N MET A 273 -10.70 4.19 2.06
CA MET A 273 -11.77 5.06 2.57
C MET A 273 -11.87 5.02 4.10
N MET A 274 -11.61 3.87 4.74
CA MET A 274 -11.53 3.77 6.20
C MET A 274 -10.42 4.67 6.76
N HIS A 275 -9.23 4.69 6.14
CA HIS A 275 -8.15 5.59 6.54
C HIS A 275 -8.42 7.06 6.21
N MET A 276 -9.04 7.36 5.06
CA MET A 276 -9.49 8.71 4.68
C MET A 276 -10.48 9.28 5.71
N ASN A 277 -11.32 8.43 6.27
CA ASN A 277 -12.31 8.80 7.30
C ASN A 277 -11.81 8.51 8.72
N TYR A 278 -10.50 8.57 8.92
CA TYR A 278 -9.85 8.45 10.22
C TYR A 278 -10.32 7.24 11.05
N GLY A 279 -10.24 6.06 10.44
CA GLY A 279 -10.42 4.79 11.13
C GLY A 279 -11.83 4.20 11.12
N GLU A 280 -12.78 4.82 10.41
CA GLU A 280 -14.18 4.37 10.34
C GLU A 280 -14.69 4.33 8.90
N LEU A 281 -15.53 3.36 8.58
CA LEU A 281 -16.27 3.30 7.32
C LEU A 281 -17.67 2.73 7.54
N ASN A 282 -18.70 3.42 7.04
CA ASN A 282 -20.11 2.99 7.09
C ASN A 282 -20.60 2.61 8.50
N GLY A 283 -20.13 3.30 9.53
CA GLY A 283 -20.48 3.02 10.94
C GLY A 283 -19.66 1.90 11.58
N VAL A 284 -18.71 1.31 10.85
CA VAL A 284 -17.76 0.31 11.38
C VAL A 284 -16.43 1.01 11.70
N ARG A 285 -16.10 1.07 12.98
CA ARG A 285 -14.82 1.62 13.45
C ARG A 285 -13.80 0.52 13.60
N ILE A 286 -12.67 0.66 12.87
CA ILE A 286 -11.54 -0.28 12.91
C ILE A 286 -10.51 0.18 13.92
N ILE A 287 -10.17 1.47 13.91
CA ILE A 287 -9.28 2.13 14.86
C ILE A 287 -9.85 3.51 15.21
N SER A 288 -9.42 4.09 16.32
CA SER A 288 -9.81 5.43 16.72
C SER A 288 -9.30 6.49 15.75
N GLU A 289 -9.92 7.67 15.79
CA GLU A 289 -9.45 8.82 15.00
C GLU A 289 -8.03 9.22 15.39
N GLU A 290 -7.68 9.12 16.68
CA GLU A 290 -6.34 9.40 17.20
C GLU A 290 -5.30 8.44 16.61
N SER A 291 -5.59 7.13 16.61
CA SER A 291 -4.72 6.12 16.02
C SER A 291 -4.55 6.31 14.52
N ALA A 292 -5.64 6.58 13.79
CA ALA A 292 -5.58 6.81 12.36
C ALA A 292 -4.74 8.05 12.01
N LYS A 293 -4.89 9.15 12.78
CA LYS A 293 -4.05 10.34 12.63
C LYS A 293 -2.59 10.06 12.97
N ALA A 294 -2.31 9.31 14.03
CA ALA A 294 -0.96 8.92 14.40
C ALA A 294 -0.27 8.11 13.28
N MET A 295 -1.01 7.22 12.61
CA MET A 295 -0.47 6.46 11.48
C MET A 295 -0.10 7.35 10.28
N GLN A 296 -0.86 8.41 10.03
CA GLN A 296 -0.70 9.33 8.91
C GLN A 296 0.28 10.47 9.19
N THR A 297 0.61 10.71 10.46
CA THR A 297 1.52 11.79 10.86
C THR A 297 2.97 11.32 10.76
N PRO A 298 3.85 12.02 10.04
CA PRO A 298 5.25 11.63 9.94
C PRO A 298 5.95 11.58 11.30
N VAL A 299 6.58 10.46 11.58
CA VAL A 299 7.54 10.26 12.69
C VAL A 299 8.94 10.66 12.25
N TRP A 300 9.25 10.42 10.98
CA TRP A 300 10.49 10.79 10.34
C TRP A 300 10.26 11.79 9.22
N ILE A 301 11.02 12.88 9.27
CA ILE A 301 11.04 13.93 8.23
C ILE A 301 12.51 14.17 7.88
N LYS A 302 12.90 13.85 6.65
CA LYS A 302 14.22 14.19 6.14
C LYS A 302 14.14 15.49 5.37
N LEU A 303 14.79 16.52 5.91
CA LEU A 303 14.96 17.81 5.25
C LEU A 303 16.32 17.81 4.55
N THR A 304 16.39 17.46 3.26
CA THR A 304 17.58 17.65 2.43
C THR A 304 17.18 18.36 1.14
N ASP A 305 18.09 19.13 0.54
CA ASP A 305 17.84 19.91 -0.68
C ASP A 305 17.54 19.03 -1.92
N ASP A 306 17.80 17.72 -1.83
CA ASP A 306 17.59 16.73 -2.90
C ASP A 306 16.44 15.75 -2.60
N CYS A 307 15.47 16.09 -1.77
CA CYS A 307 14.55 15.14 -1.15
C CYS A 307 13.42 14.68 -2.03
N TYR A 308 13.44 13.42 -2.40
CA TYR A 308 12.29 12.56 -2.61
C TYR A 308 12.11 11.53 -1.50
N GLU A 309 12.68 11.72 -0.30
CA GLU A 309 12.63 10.71 0.74
C GLU A 309 11.68 11.10 1.86
N ASP A 310 10.54 10.60 1.72
CA ASP A 310 9.64 9.95 2.63
C ASP A 310 9.50 10.64 3.99
N GLN A 311 8.50 11.46 4.08
CA GLN A 311 7.92 11.77 5.38
C GLN A 311 7.11 10.56 5.79
N TYR A 312 7.64 9.74 6.71
CA TYR A 312 7.07 8.43 7.03
C TYR A 312 6.46 8.40 8.43
N GLY A 313 5.18 8.03 8.48
CA GLY A 313 4.43 7.80 9.72
C GLY A 313 4.52 6.35 10.19
N LEU A 314 3.41 5.75 10.62
CA LEU A 314 3.36 4.35 11.04
C LEU A 314 2.82 3.50 9.87
N CYS A 315 3.72 3.04 9.01
CA CYS A 315 3.42 2.28 7.79
C CYS A 315 2.53 3.01 6.77
N LEU A 316 2.46 4.32 6.86
CA LEU A 316 1.91 5.24 5.87
C LEU A 316 2.92 6.37 5.66
N MET A 317 2.96 6.93 4.46
CA MET A 317 3.90 7.98 4.09
C MET A 317 3.14 9.18 3.52
N GLU A 318 3.72 10.37 3.67
CA GLU A 318 3.33 11.54 2.90
C GLU A 318 4.11 11.55 1.58
N PHE A 319 3.40 11.78 0.48
CA PHE A 319 3.96 11.81 -0.87
C PHE A 319 4.40 13.23 -1.24
N VAL A 320 5.66 13.56 -0.96
CA VAL A 320 6.26 14.85 -1.31
C VAL A 320 6.60 14.88 -2.80
N ASP A 321 6.24 15.95 -3.51
CA ASP A 321 6.50 16.16 -4.95
C ASP A 321 6.08 14.98 -5.86
N TYR A 322 5.07 14.25 -5.42
CA TYR A 322 4.63 13.05 -6.11
C TYR A 322 3.62 13.32 -7.22
N LEU A 323 2.74 14.32 -7.01
CA LEU A 323 1.77 14.75 -8.01
C LEU A 323 2.27 16.01 -8.72
N ASP A 324 2.03 16.10 -10.04
CA ASP A 324 2.30 17.28 -10.86
C ASP A 324 1.29 18.40 -10.56
N ASP A 325 1.05 18.68 -9.28
CA ASP A 325 0.16 19.74 -8.83
C ASP A 325 0.77 20.44 -7.60
N PRO A 326 1.16 21.73 -7.74
CA PRO A 326 1.77 22.48 -6.64
C PRO A 326 0.94 22.56 -5.37
N GLN A 327 -0.38 22.36 -5.46
CA GLN A 327 -1.25 22.33 -4.29
C GLN A 327 -0.86 21.21 -3.32
N TYR A 328 -0.42 20.07 -3.84
CA TYR A 328 -0.05 18.88 -3.05
C TYR A 328 1.46 18.77 -2.79
N ASN A 329 2.21 19.82 -3.13
CA ASN A 329 3.65 19.89 -2.89
C ASN A 329 3.98 20.95 -1.82
N THR A 330 3.10 21.13 -0.85
CA THR A 330 3.26 22.07 0.27
C THR A 330 3.07 21.37 1.60
N PRO A 331 3.88 21.69 2.64
CA PRO A 331 3.73 21.12 3.97
C PRO A 331 2.30 21.21 4.51
N GLY A 332 1.80 20.09 5.04
CA GLY A 332 0.43 19.97 5.57
C GLY A 332 -0.64 19.76 4.51
N ASN A 333 -0.25 19.58 3.23
CA ASN A 333 -1.18 19.25 2.16
C ASN A 333 -0.69 18.08 1.27
N TYR A 334 0.36 17.38 1.71
CA TYR A 334 0.83 16.19 1.01
C TYR A 334 -0.23 15.10 1.01
N PRO A 335 -0.41 14.38 -0.11
CA PRO A 335 -1.20 13.16 -0.10
C PRO A 335 -0.54 12.10 0.79
N VAL A 336 -1.36 11.24 1.37
CA VAL A 336 -0.93 10.16 2.25
C VAL A 336 -1.19 8.82 1.56
N GLY A 337 -0.46 7.78 1.94
CA GLY A 337 -0.69 6.44 1.42
C GLY A 337 0.53 5.53 1.48
N HIS A 338 0.62 4.62 0.53
CA HIS A 338 1.77 3.74 0.34
C HIS A 338 1.82 3.17 -1.07
N THR A 339 3.02 2.82 -1.54
CA THR A 339 3.23 2.06 -2.79
C THR A 339 3.54 0.60 -2.49
N GLY A 340 3.47 -0.24 -3.52
CA GLY A 340 3.86 -1.63 -3.44
C GLY A 340 4.68 -2.09 -4.63
N ASP A 341 5.73 -2.86 -4.36
CA ASP A 341 6.62 -3.44 -5.35
C ASP A 341 7.01 -4.86 -4.97
N ALA A 342 6.61 -5.83 -5.75
CA ALA A 342 7.06 -7.21 -5.59
C ALA A 342 6.73 -8.05 -6.83
N TYR A 343 7.55 -9.01 -7.17
CA TYR A 343 7.29 -10.06 -8.14
C TYR A 343 6.99 -9.60 -9.58
N GLY A 344 7.11 -8.30 -9.89
CA GLY A 344 6.72 -7.70 -11.17
C GLY A 344 5.43 -6.89 -11.10
N LEU A 345 4.74 -6.92 -9.97
CA LEU A 345 3.61 -6.04 -9.70
C LEU A 345 4.08 -4.66 -9.20
N ARG A 346 3.28 -3.65 -9.52
CA ARG A 346 3.31 -2.34 -8.85
C ARG A 346 1.92 -1.97 -8.41
N SER A 347 1.84 -1.35 -7.24
CA SER A 347 0.58 -0.84 -6.69
C SER A 347 0.76 0.52 -6.03
N ILE A 348 -0.32 1.28 -5.98
CA ILE A 348 -0.41 2.54 -5.24
C ILE A 348 -1.77 2.65 -4.57
N MET A 349 -1.75 3.14 -3.36
CA MET A 349 -2.89 3.61 -2.58
C MET A 349 -2.53 4.99 -2.05
N ILE A 350 -3.16 6.02 -2.57
CA ILE A 350 -2.85 7.43 -2.25
C ILE A 350 -4.14 8.24 -2.11
N TRP A 351 -4.20 9.12 -1.12
CA TRP A 351 -5.35 9.99 -0.90
C TRP A 351 -4.97 11.34 -0.31
N SER A 352 -5.85 12.34 -0.50
CA SER A 352 -5.79 13.61 0.22
C SER A 352 -6.78 13.56 1.41
N PRO A 353 -6.30 13.60 2.65
CA PRO A 353 -7.19 13.67 3.81
C PRO A 353 -8.02 14.96 3.81
N LYS A 354 -7.44 16.06 3.30
CA LYS A 354 -8.07 17.38 3.28
C LYS A 354 -9.15 17.49 2.20
N ASP A 355 -8.84 17.07 0.98
CA ASP A 355 -9.70 17.28 -0.18
C ASP A 355 -10.55 16.04 -0.52
N GLN A 356 -10.49 15.01 0.34
CA GLN A 356 -11.34 13.82 0.32
C GLN A 356 -11.41 13.10 -1.03
N TRP A 357 -10.27 13.02 -1.73
CA TRP A 357 -10.09 12.16 -2.89
C TRP A 357 -9.06 11.06 -2.62
N GLY A 358 -9.18 9.94 -3.32
CA GLY A 358 -8.22 8.86 -3.25
C GLY A 358 -8.11 8.09 -4.55
N ILE A 359 -6.95 7.49 -4.77
CA ILE A 359 -6.62 6.68 -5.94
C ILE A 359 -6.01 5.37 -5.49
N VAL A 360 -6.53 4.28 -6.02
CA VAL A 360 -5.92 2.96 -5.99
C VAL A 360 -5.63 2.55 -7.43
N ALA A 361 -4.42 2.07 -7.70
CA ALA A 361 -4.10 1.43 -8.97
C ALA A 361 -3.10 0.29 -8.76
N MET A 362 -3.28 -0.80 -9.48
CA MET A 362 -2.45 -2.01 -9.40
C MET A 362 -2.19 -2.54 -10.80
N THR A 363 -0.95 -2.94 -11.08
CA THR A 363 -0.60 -3.66 -12.30
C THR A 363 0.02 -5.01 -11.97
N ASN A 364 -0.28 -6.03 -12.78
CA ASN A 364 0.24 -7.38 -12.57
C ASN A 364 1.43 -7.75 -13.46
N GLY A 365 2.00 -6.78 -14.16
CA GLY A 365 3.20 -6.91 -14.99
C GLY A 365 3.39 -5.66 -15.84
N TYR A 366 4.64 -5.22 -16.03
CA TYR A 366 4.97 -4.02 -16.80
C TYR A 366 6.43 -4.04 -17.25
N THR A 367 6.75 -3.26 -18.28
CA THR A 367 8.12 -3.00 -18.69
C THR A 367 8.73 -1.89 -17.85
N TYR A 368 9.87 -2.17 -17.22
CA TYR A 368 10.59 -1.19 -16.39
C TYR A 368 11.08 -0.01 -17.23
N ASN A 369 10.94 1.20 -16.70
CA ASN A 369 11.43 2.44 -17.29
C ASN A 369 12.32 3.16 -16.27
N GLU A 370 13.59 3.39 -16.61
CA GLU A 370 14.56 4.01 -15.70
C GLU A 370 14.19 5.45 -15.28
N ASN A 371 13.46 6.15 -16.14
CA ASN A 371 13.13 7.56 -15.94
C ASN A 371 11.73 7.81 -15.39
N LYS A 372 10.92 6.76 -15.24
CA LYS A 372 9.51 6.90 -14.84
C LYS A 372 9.04 5.77 -13.94
N SER A 373 8.39 6.15 -12.86
CA SER A 373 7.71 5.23 -11.95
C SER A 373 6.27 4.99 -12.41
N ILE A 374 5.89 3.74 -12.71
CA ILE A 374 4.51 3.44 -13.14
C ILE A 374 3.46 3.78 -12.06
N PRO A 375 3.66 3.57 -10.74
CA PRO A 375 2.70 4.03 -9.74
C PRO A 375 2.50 5.54 -9.76
N GLN A 376 3.60 6.32 -9.87
CA GLN A 376 3.52 7.78 -9.93
C GLN A 376 2.86 8.25 -11.22
N THR A 377 3.19 7.66 -12.35
CA THR A 377 2.59 7.98 -13.65
C THR A 377 1.09 7.70 -13.63
N LEU A 378 0.65 6.55 -13.07
CA LEU A 378 -0.75 6.22 -12.90
C LEU A 378 -1.47 7.20 -11.98
N ALA A 379 -0.88 7.52 -10.82
CA ALA A 379 -1.47 8.49 -9.89
C ALA A 379 -1.68 9.85 -10.55
N ASN A 380 -0.68 10.37 -11.26
CA ASN A 380 -0.77 11.65 -11.97
C ASN A 380 -1.79 11.63 -13.12
N ALA A 381 -1.80 10.57 -13.92
CA ALA A 381 -2.72 10.43 -15.04
C ALA A 381 -4.18 10.38 -14.55
N ILE A 382 -4.46 9.56 -13.54
CA ILE A 382 -5.78 9.42 -12.94
C ILE A 382 -6.18 10.70 -12.21
N TYR A 383 -5.29 11.31 -11.43
CA TYR A 383 -5.55 12.58 -10.75
C TYR A 383 -5.98 13.68 -11.74
N LYS A 384 -5.21 13.88 -12.81
CA LYS A 384 -5.52 14.88 -13.85
C LYS A 384 -6.83 14.60 -14.58
N ALA A 385 -7.15 13.33 -14.82
CA ALA A 385 -8.34 12.93 -15.56
C ALA A 385 -9.61 12.91 -14.71
N ALA A 386 -9.55 12.49 -13.46
CA ALA A 386 -10.71 12.22 -12.63
C ALA A 386 -10.95 13.25 -11.52
N ILE A 387 -9.89 13.87 -10.98
CA ILE A 387 -9.96 14.66 -9.74
C ILE A 387 -9.73 16.14 -10.01
N LYS A 388 -8.67 16.50 -10.75
CA LYS A 388 -8.33 17.89 -11.05
C LYS A 388 -9.45 18.56 -11.84
N LYS A 389 -9.94 19.69 -11.32
CA LYS A 389 -11.01 20.50 -11.95
C LYS A 389 -10.44 21.51 -12.92
#